data_e00fd7a4e15c7a34e634b071f1f8d6f3
#
_entry.id   e00fd7a4e15c7a34e634b071f1f8d6f3
#
_cell.length_a   1.000
_cell.length_b   1.000
_cell.length_c   1.000
_cell.angle_alpha   90.00
_cell.angle_beta   90.00
_cell.angle_gamma   90.00
#
_symmetry.space_group_name_H-M   'P 1'
#
loop_
_entity.id
_entity.type
_entity.pdbx_description
1 polymer ?
#
loop_
_entity_poly.entity_id
_entity_poly.type
_entity_poly.pdbx_seq_one_letter_code
_entity_poly.pdbx_strand_id
1 'polypeptide(L)'
;VRKVSKTWEIEAGAVTAQWSPFPGIEVTTTITPTATGHCRHHEIDSSFDCEAYDCGFAVPNFAPGYAESVENDTAEAHCDTLRCTVRGRGEAVVIGCDPNTSLYFTNVHLPAVKYHIPKGHTGLDTEVFDEAD
;
A
#
# COMPACT_ATOMS: atom_id res chain seq x y z
N VAL A 1 12.06 -0.89 18.45
CA VAL A 1 12.03 -1.44 17.09
C VAL A 1 11.33 -2.78 17.10
N ARG A 2 10.31 -2.92 16.30
CA ARG A 2 9.55 -4.15 16.20
C ARG A 2 10.27 -5.16 15.32
N LYS A 3 10.41 -6.38 15.81
CA LYS A 3 10.86 -7.48 14.99
C LYS A 3 9.67 -8.05 14.22
N VAL A 4 9.78 -8.05 12.91
CA VAL A 4 8.79 -8.69 12.04
C VAL A 4 9.36 -10.04 11.61
N SER A 5 8.64 -11.10 11.92
CA SER A 5 8.99 -12.44 11.47
C SER A 5 8.42 -12.62 10.06
N LYS A 6 9.25 -13.03 9.11
CA LYS A 6 8.88 -13.21 7.71
C LYS A 6 9.31 -14.56 7.19
N THR A 7 8.40 -15.18 6.46
CA THR A 7 8.72 -16.35 5.63
C THR A 7 8.38 -16.01 4.19
N TRP A 8 9.30 -16.27 3.26
CA TRP A 8 9.12 -15.93 1.85
C TRP A 8 9.12 -17.19 1.00
N GLU A 9 8.18 -17.26 0.06
CA GLU A 9 8.12 -18.29 -0.96
C GLU A 9 7.91 -17.65 -2.32
N ILE A 10 8.60 -18.15 -3.34
CA ILE A 10 8.47 -17.67 -4.71
C ILE A 10 8.04 -18.85 -5.57
N GLU A 11 6.87 -18.73 -6.20
CA GLU A 11 6.31 -19.77 -7.05
C GLU A 11 5.57 -19.13 -8.22
N ALA A 12 5.81 -19.61 -9.44
CA ALA A 12 5.13 -19.17 -10.67
C ALA A 12 5.11 -17.65 -10.87
N GLY A 13 6.18 -16.96 -10.50
CA GLY A 13 6.28 -15.50 -10.62
C GLY A 13 5.63 -14.73 -9.50
N ALA A 14 4.91 -15.38 -8.59
CA ALA A 14 4.31 -14.75 -7.41
C ALA A 14 5.25 -14.89 -6.21
N VAL A 15 5.16 -13.93 -5.29
CA VAL A 15 5.92 -13.94 -4.04
C VAL A 15 4.92 -13.97 -2.89
N THR A 16 5.07 -14.95 -2.00
CA THR A 16 4.25 -15.07 -0.80
C THR A 16 5.09 -14.84 0.44
N ALA A 17 4.59 -13.99 1.34
CA ALA A 17 5.24 -13.69 2.60
C ALA A 17 4.25 -13.83 3.76
N GLN A 18 4.70 -14.46 4.84
CA GLN A 18 3.98 -14.47 6.12
C GLN A 18 4.68 -13.52 7.07
N TRP A 19 3.91 -12.65 7.71
CA TRP A 19 4.47 -11.60 8.56
C TRP A 19 3.46 -11.11 9.59
N SER A 20 3.94 -10.45 10.61
CA SER A 20 3.11 -9.85 11.65
C SER A 20 3.49 -8.39 11.82
N PRO A 21 2.63 -7.44 11.38
CA PRO A 21 2.93 -6.02 11.53
C PRO A 21 2.77 -5.52 12.97
N PHE A 22 1.98 -6.25 13.77
CA PHE A 22 1.65 -5.85 15.12
C PHE A 22 1.27 -7.11 15.92
N PRO A 23 1.56 -7.19 17.23
CA PRO A 23 1.12 -8.32 18.05
C PRO A 23 -0.39 -8.51 17.97
N GLY A 24 -0.83 -9.73 17.64
CA GLY A 24 -2.24 -10.06 17.45
C GLY A 24 -2.73 -9.94 16.02
N ILE A 25 -1.90 -9.56 15.06
CA ILE A 25 -2.23 -9.51 13.64
C ILE A 25 -1.24 -10.38 12.87
N GLU A 26 -1.78 -11.39 12.17
CA GLU A 26 -1.00 -12.26 11.29
C GLU A 26 -1.44 -12.04 9.85
N VAL A 27 -0.49 -11.83 8.95
CA VAL A 27 -0.77 -11.53 7.55
C VAL A 27 -0.03 -12.50 6.64
N THR A 28 -0.73 -13.02 5.64
CA THR A 28 -0.12 -13.71 4.50
C THR A 28 -0.38 -12.84 3.27
N THR A 29 0.69 -12.34 2.67
CA THR A 29 0.62 -11.48 1.50
C THR A 29 1.18 -12.21 0.29
N THR A 30 0.42 -12.24 -0.80
CA THR A 30 0.88 -12.75 -2.10
C THR A 30 0.92 -11.61 -3.08
N ILE A 31 2.10 -11.38 -3.67
CA ILE A 31 2.32 -10.36 -4.68
C ILE A 31 2.47 -11.04 -6.03
N THR A 32 1.60 -10.67 -6.98
CA THR A 32 1.60 -11.22 -8.32
C THR A 32 1.86 -10.10 -9.33
N PRO A 33 2.93 -10.21 -10.15
CA PRO A 33 3.19 -9.21 -11.19
C PRO A 33 2.07 -9.15 -12.22
N THR A 34 1.80 -7.94 -12.72
CA THR A 34 0.90 -7.69 -13.85
C THR A 34 1.65 -6.98 -14.96
N ALA A 35 0.98 -6.70 -16.08
CA ALA A 35 1.61 -6.00 -17.20
C ALA A 35 2.08 -4.58 -16.84
N THR A 36 1.40 -3.91 -15.90
CA THR A 36 1.63 -2.50 -15.57
C THR A 36 1.98 -2.26 -14.11
N GLY A 37 2.12 -3.31 -13.33
CA GLY A 37 2.42 -3.19 -11.90
C GLY A 37 2.31 -4.54 -11.20
N HIS A 38 1.53 -4.60 -10.14
CA HIS A 38 1.32 -5.84 -9.40
C HIS A 38 0.01 -5.81 -8.62
N CYS A 39 -0.45 -7.02 -8.26
CA CYS A 39 -1.56 -7.20 -7.35
C CYS A 39 -1.05 -7.73 -6.02
N ARG A 40 -1.58 -7.23 -4.92
CA ARG A 40 -1.32 -7.73 -3.57
C ARG A 40 -2.59 -8.36 -3.03
N HIS A 41 -2.50 -9.62 -2.65
CA HIS A 41 -3.57 -10.30 -1.93
C HIS A 41 -3.13 -10.52 -0.50
N HIS A 42 -3.94 -10.05 0.46
CA HIS A 42 -3.66 -10.20 1.88
C HIS A 42 -4.73 -11.07 2.53
N GLU A 43 -4.29 -12.10 3.24
CA GLU A 43 -5.13 -12.86 4.17
C GLU A 43 -4.73 -12.44 5.56
N ILE A 44 -5.65 -11.88 6.33
CA ILE A 44 -5.37 -11.23 7.61
C ILE A 44 -6.18 -11.88 8.72
N ASP A 45 -5.49 -12.34 9.75
CA ASP A 45 -6.10 -12.78 11.00
C ASP A 45 -5.81 -11.73 12.06
N SER A 46 -6.85 -11.08 12.57
CA SER A 46 -6.71 -10.02 13.56
C SER A 46 -7.44 -10.36 14.85
N SER A 47 -6.78 -10.11 15.98
CA SER A 47 -7.36 -10.29 17.32
C SER A 47 -8.24 -9.14 17.76
N PHE A 48 -8.30 -8.06 16.99
CA PHE A 48 -9.06 -6.86 17.32
C PHE A 48 -9.47 -6.10 16.05
N ASP A 49 -10.43 -5.19 16.19
CA ASP A 49 -10.80 -4.29 15.08
C ASP A 49 -9.71 -3.24 14.90
N CYS A 50 -9.33 -3.00 13.65
CA CYS A 50 -8.33 -1.99 13.32
C CYS A 50 -8.53 -1.44 11.92
N GLU A 51 -7.73 -0.44 11.59
CA GLU A 51 -7.66 0.11 10.24
C GLU A 51 -6.21 0.04 9.77
N ALA A 52 -6.04 -0.14 8.47
CA ALA A 52 -4.71 -0.21 7.85
C ALA A 52 -4.72 0.47 6.50
N TYR A 53 -3.55 0.96 6.10
CA TYR A 53 -3.34 1.54 4.78
C TYR A 53 -2.49 0.59 3.95
N ASP A 54 -2.92 0.34 2.72
CA ASP A 54 -2.08 -0.35 1.74
C ASP A 54 -1.57 0.70 0.76
N CYS A 55 -0.29 1.00 0.84
CA CYS A 55 0.30 2.14 0.15
C CYS A 55 1.01 1.73 -1.13
N GLY A 56 0.94 2.59 -2.14
CA GLY A 56 1.84 2.55 -3.26
C GLY A 56 3.21 3.12 -2.90
N PHE A 57 4.01 3.44 -3.90
CA PHE A 57 5.30 4.08 -3.64
C PHE A 57 5.15 5.61 -3.56
N ALA A 58 6.13 6.24 -2.93
CA ALA A 58 6.15 7.69 -2.72
C ALA A 58 6.44 8.44 -4.01
N VAL A 59 5.68 9.51 -4.25
CA VAL A 59 5.93 10.43 -5.36
C VAL A 59 6.29 11.78 -4.77
N PRO A 60 7.43 12.39 -5.20
CA PRO A 60 7.84 13.69 -4.68
C PRO A 60 6.85 14.78 -5.06
N ASN A 61 6.27 15.45 -4.07
CA ASN A 61 5.28 16.49 -4.33
C ASN A 61 5.88 17.81 -4.81
N PHE A 62 7.19 17.95 -4.74
CA PHE A 62 7.92 19.12 -5.25
C PHE A 62 8.38 18.94 -6.70
N ALA A 63 8.26 17.76 -7.27
CA ALA A 63 8.75 17.49 -8.62
C ALA A 63 7.89 18.19 -9.68
N PRO A 64 8.48 18.56 -10.82
CA PRO A 64 7.72 19.18 -11.91
C PRO A 64 6.56 18.29 -12.38
N GLY A 65 5.42 18.92 -12.62
CA GLY A 65 4.22 18.23 -13.09
C GLY A 65 3.49 17.41 -12.02
N TYR A 66 3.77 17.65 -10.74
CA TYR A 66 3.09 16.92 -9.68
C TYR A 66 1.59 17.21 -9.67
N ALA A 67 0.80 16.13 -9.57
CA ALA A 67 -0.63 16.18 -9.34
C ALA A 67 -1.07 14.91 -8.63
N GLU A 68 -2.18 14.99 -7.93
CA GLU A 68 -2.79 13.84 -7.25
C GLU A 68 -4.29 13.83 -7.45
N SER A 69 -4.89 12.65 -7.43
CA SER A 69 -6.34 12.51 -7.53
C SER A 69 -6.82 11.32 -6.71
N VAL A 70 -8.05 11.43 -6.23
CA VAL A 70 -8.76 10.36 -5.53
C VAL A 70 -10.15 10.28 -6.14
N GLU A 71 -10.49 9.12 -6.70
CA GLU A 71 -11.81 8.84 -7.28
C GLU A 71 -12.25 7.44 -6.87
N ASN A 72 -13.43 7.35 -6.26
CA ASN A 72 -14.02 6.06 -5.86
C ASN A 72 -13.03 5.19 -5.08
N ASP A 73 -12.54 4.13 -5.71
CA ASP A 73 -11.63 3.15 -5.14
C ASP A 73 -10.17 3.33 -5.56
N THR A 74 -9.84 4.44 -6.23
CA THR A 74 -8.53 4.65 -6.87
C THR A 74 -7.88 5.94 -6.38
N ALA A 75 -6.64 5.83 -5.92
CA ALA A 75 -5.78 6.96 -5.56
C ALA A 75 -4.57 7.00 -6.50
N GLU A 76 -4.21 8.19 -6.94
CA GLU A 76 -3.09 8.39 -7.85
C GLU A 76 -2.26 9.58 -7.45
N ALA A 77 -0.94 9.45 -7.56
CA ALA A 77 0.00 10.56 -7.48
C ALA A 77 1.00 10.44 -8.63
N HIS A 78 1.31 11.55 -9.30
CA HIS A 78 2.27 11.53 -10.40
C HIS A 78 3.04 12.84 -10.50
N CYS A 79 4.16 12.77 -11.19
CA CYS A 79 4.92 13.91 -11.67
C CYS A 79 5.33 13.60 -13.12
N ASP A 80 6.17 14.46 -13.72
CA ASP A 80 6.52 14.28 -15.14
C ASP A 80 7.22 12.94 -15.44
N THR A 81 7.91 12.36 -14.47
CA THR A 81 8.72 11.15 -14.66
C THR A 81 8.21 9.92 -13.95
N LEU A 82 7.17 10.03 -13.13
CA LEU A 82 6.77 8.98 -12.23
C LEU A 82 5.26 9.01 -12.00
N ARG A 83 4.62 7.84 -12.03
CA ARG A 83 3.20 7.71 -11.69
C ARG A 83 2.99 6.48 -10.82
N CYS A 84 2.20 6.62 -9.77
CA CYS A 84 1.76 5.51 -8.96
C CYS A 84 0.25 5.58 -8.77
N THR A 85 -0.44 4.49 -9.07
CA THR A 85 -1.88 4.35 -8.88
C THR A 85 -2.16 3.14 -8.00
N VAL A 86 -3.00 3.31 -6.99
CA VAL A 86 -3.40 2.24 -6.08
C VAL A 86 -4.91 2.12 -6.11
N ARG A 87 -5.41 0.90 -6.24
CA ARG A 87 -6.83 0.62 -6.29
C ARG A 87 -7.20 -0.55 -5.39
N GLY A 88 -8.29 -0.41 -4.65
CA GLY A 88 -8.81 -1.47 -3.79
C GLY A 88 -10.21 -1.12 -3.28
N ARG A 89 -10.85 -2.06 -2.58
CA ARG A 89 -12.23 -1.90 -2.10
C ARG A 89 -12.35 -1.17 -0.76
N GLY A 90 -11.37 -0.37 -0.41
CA GLY A 90 -11.43 0.47 0.77
C GLY A 90 -11.66 1.93 0.39
N GLU A 91 -11.17 2.81 1.20
CA GLU A 91 -11.21 4.25 0.97
C GLU A 91 -9.90 4.71 0.34
N ALA A 92 -9.96 5.18 -0.90
CA ALA A 92 -8.79 5.72 -1.58
C ALA A 92 -8.37 7.04 -0.95
N VAL A 93 -7.08 7.19 -0.68
CA VAL A 93 -6.51 8.39 -0.05
C VAL A 93 -5.13 8.68 -0.61
N VAL A 94 -4.68 9.92 -0.47
CA VAL A 94 -3.27 10.26 -0.69
C VAL A 94 -2.72 10.74 0.65
N ILE A 95 -1.70 10.03 1.12
CA ILE A 95 -1.07 10.30 2.40
C ILE A 95 0.08 11.27 2.18
N GLY A 96 -0.01 12.46 2.80
CA GLY A 96 1.08 13.42 2.81
C GLY A 96 1.88 13.32 4.10
N CYS A 97 3.18 13.59 3.99
CA CYS A 97 4.03 13.69 5.17
C CYS A 97 4.07 15.15 5.63
N ASP A 98 3.53 15.40 6.82
CA ASP A 98 3.51 16.73 7.41
C ASP A 98 4.92 17.09 7.90
N PRO A 99 5.52 18.18 7.40
CA PRO A 99 6.85 18.60 7.84
C PRO A 99 6.93 18.93 9.34
N ASN A 100 5.81 19.17 10.00
CA ASN A 100 5.78 19.44 11.45
C ASN A 100 5.80 18.15 12.28
N THR A 101 5.49 17.02 11.68
CA THR A 101 5.42 15.73 12.37
C THR A 101 6.46 14.73 11.90
N SER A 102 7.13 14.99 10.78
CA SER A 102 8.15 14.12 10.22
C SER A 102 9.42 14.89 9.94
N LEU A 103 10.53 14.43 10.53
CA LEU A 103 11.85 15.02 10.31
C LEU A 103 12.52 14.52 9.03
N TYR A 104 12.01 13.43 8.45
CA TYR A 104 12.72 12.71 7.38
C TYR A 104 11.98 12.71 6.04
N PHE A 105 10.66 12.85 6.04
CA PHE A 105 9.84 12.71 4.85
C PHE A 105 8.91 13.91 4.69
N THR A 106 9.46 15.04 4.30
CA THR A 106 8.71 16.29 4.26
C THR A 106 8.03 16.58 2.92
N ASN A 107 8.46 15.92 1.85
CA ASN A 107 8.05 16.29 0.49
C ASN A 107 7.74 15.07 -0.38
N VAL A 108 7.06 14.08 0.20
CA VAL A 108 6.59 12.92 -0.54
C VAL A 108 5.14 12.64 -0.21
N HIS A 109 4.39 12.19 -1.20
CA HIS A 109 3.01 11.74 -1.02
C HIS A 109 2.87 10.30 -1.52
N LEU A 110 1.97 9.56 -0.86
CA LEU A 110 1.74 8.14 -1.14
C LEU A 110 0.28 7.94 -1.48
N PRO A 111 -0.05 7.46 -2.69
CA PRO A 111 -1.40 6.97 -2.92
C PRO A 111 -1.61 5.69 -2.13
N ALA A 112 -2.78 5.51 -1.56
CA ALA A 112 -3.08 4.38 -0.68
C ALA A 112 -4.56 4.05 -0.68
N VAL A 113 -4.88 2.86 -0.18
CA VAL A 113 -6.24 2.47 0.15
C VAL A 113 -6.30 2.17 1.64
N LYS A 114 -7.24 2.82 2.34
CA LYS A 114 -7.50 2.59 3.75
C LYS A 114 -8.55 1.50 3.88
N TYR A 115 -8.21 0.45 4.62
CA TYR A 115 -9.10 -0.68 4.87
C TYR A 115 -9.51 -0.72 6.33
N HIS A 116 -10.79 -1.03 6.56
CA HIS A 116 -11.25 -1.45 7.86
C HIS A 116 -11.05 -2.96 8.00
N ILE A 117 -10.36 -3.39 9.04
CA ILE A 117 -10.03 -4.78 9.29
C ILE A 117 -10.73 -5.19 10.58
N PRO A 118 -11.86 -5.91 10.50
CA PRO A 118 -12.55 -6.37 11.69
C PRO A 118 -11.78 -7.51 12.37
N LYS A 119 -12.04 -7.70 13.64
CA LYS A 119 -11.56 -8.88 14.36
C LYS A 119 -11.97 -10.15 13.61
N GLY A 120 -11.05 -11.08 13.45
CA GLY A 120 -11.27 -12.32 12.72
C GLY A 120 -10.44 -12.38 11.45
N HIS A 121 -10.93 -13.14 10.47
CA HIS A 121 -10.25 -13.34 9.20
C HIS A 121 -10.81 -12.41 8.11
N THR A 122 -9.93 -11.76 7.38
CA THR A 122 -10.30 -10.86 6.26
C THR A 122 -9.36 -11.09 5.08
N GLY A 123 -9.92 -11.19 3.88
CA GLY A 123 -9.16 -11.19 2.63
C GLY A 123 -9.28 -9.82 1.95
N LEU A 124 -8.16 -9.28 1.46
CA LEU A 124 -8.11 -8.00 0.78
C LEU A 124 -7.26 -8.10 -0.48
N ASP A 125 -7.68 -7.40 -1.51
CA ASP A 125 -6.92 -7.28 -2.77
C ASP A 125 -6.64 -5.81 -3.07
N THR A 126 -5.38 -5.51 -3.38
CA THR A 126 -4.95 -4.18 -3.77
C THR A 126 -4.15 -4.26 -5.06
N GLU A 127 -4.51 -3.44 -6.04
CA GLU A 127 -3.77 -3.32 -7.29
C GLU A 127 -2.89 -2.08 -7.24
N VAL A 128 -1.64 -2.23 -7.66
CA VAL A 128 -0.68 -1.13 -7.73
C VAL A 128 -0.15 -1.05 -9.16
N PHE A 129 -0.27 0.12 -9.76
CA PHE A 129 0.21 0.41 -11.11
C PHE A 129 1.37 1.39 -10.98
N ASP A 130 2.55 0.97 -11.39
CA ASP A 130 3.78 1.75 -11.27
C ASP A 130 4.34 2.13 -12.63
N GLU A 131 3.49 2.71 -13.48
CA GLU A 131 3.91 3.17 -14.79
C GLU A 131 4.69 4.48 -14.71
N ALA A 132 5.75 4.57 -15.53
CA ALA A 132 6.43 5.83 -15.80
C ALA A 132 5.82 6.43 -17.07
N ASP A 133 5.59 7.72 -17.05
CA ASP A 133 5.15 8.47 -18.23
C ASP A 133 6.33 8.79 -19.15
#